data_3cf6a461cf0feef417ba018c84208faa
#
_entry.id   3cf6a461cf0feef417ba018c84208faa
#
_cell.length_a   1.000
_cell.length_b   1.000
_cell.length_c   1.000
_cell.angle_alpha   90.00
_cell.angle_beta   90.00
_cell.angle_gamma   90.00
#
_symmetry.space_group_name_H-M   'P 1'
#
loop_
_entity.id
_entity.type
_entity.pdbx_description
1 polymer ?
#
loop_
_entity_poly.entity_id
_entity_poly.type
_entity_poly.pdbx_seq_one_letter_code
_entity_poly.pdbx_strand_id
1 'polypeptide(L)'
;MKKAFKAMLAATACACVLTMPLSIHAAEPTDGLVVDGSLLTHDDSAEVTELFEWRFENSESEVAPLGTYYAKGHAGISKVSSKSVYITATTDCYEKCDEVEAEVNLQRLEGNTWAYVTSRSKTGSNVGSVKVSDTVRVKSGYYYRVVSFHSATKNGKTEVGSASSLSLYVG
;
A
#
# COMPACT_ATOMS: atom_id res chain seq x y z
N MET A 1 -36.82 -46.42 53.39
CA MET A 1 -35.53 -45.80 53.12
C MET A 1 -35.54 -45.19 51.75
N LYS A 2 -35.74 -43.88 51.64
CA LYS A 2 -35.80 -43.12 50.40
C LYS A 2 -34.58 -42.21 50.28
N LYS A 3 -33.66 -42.52 49.37
CA LYS A 3 -32.50 -41.64 49.11
C LYS A 3 -32.86 -40.71 47.97
N ALA A 4 -32.98 -39.41 48.27
CA ALA A 4 -33.17 -38.36 47.31
C ALA A 4 -31.83 -38.07 46.58
N PHE A 5 -31.80 -38.23 45.27
CA PHE A 5 -30.74 -37.75 44.40
C PHE A 5 -30.92 -36.30 44.07
N LYS A 6 -30.01 -35.42 44.58
CA LYS A 6 -29.98 -34.04 44.18
C LYS A 6 -29.21 -33.95 42.84
N ALA A 7 -29.89 -33.64 41.78
CA ALA A 7 -29.29 -33.28 40.53
C ALA A 7 -28.71 -31.87 40.63
N MET A 8 -27.41 -31.73 40.48
CA MET A 8 -26.68 -30.47 40.44
C MET A 8 -26.55 -30.03 38.99
N LEU A 9 -27.36 -29.03 38.59
CA LEU A 9 -27.33 -28.47 37.26
C LEU A 9 -26.15 -27.48 37.21
N ALA A 10 -25.04 -27.89 36.55
CA ALA A 10 -23.94 -27.02 36.26
C ALA A 10 -24.28 -26.24 34.98
N ALA A 11 -24.61 -24.95 35.13
CA ALA A 11 -24.74 -24.04 34.00
C ALA A 11 -23.35 -23.66 33.50
N THR A 12 -22.91 -24.27 32.41
CA THR A 12 -21.71 -23.84 31.69
C THR A 12 -22.03 -22.61 30.86
N ALA A 13 -21.69 -21.44 31.37
CA ALA A 13 -21.73 -20.21 30.60
C ALA A 13 -20.61 -20.26 29.53
N CYS A 14 -21.01 -20.56 28.30
CA CYS A 14 -20.13 -20.45 27.14
C CYS A 14 -19.95 -18.95 26.82
N ALA A 15 -18.87 -18.35 27.30
CA ALA A 15 -18.46 -17.03 26.90
C ALA A 15 -17.90 -17.11 25.46
N CYS A 16 -18.77 -16.83 24.48
CA CYS A 16 -18.33 -16.58 23.11
C CYS A 16 -17.53 -15.28 23.10
N VAL A 17 -16.22 -15.37 23.24
CA VAL A 17 -15.31 -14.29 22.93
C VAL A 17 -15.35 -14.12 21.40
N LEU A 18 -16.11 -13.14 20.94
CA LEU A 18 -16.05 -12.67 19.57
C LEU A 18 -14.67 -12.01 19.39
N THR A 19 -13.70 -12.82 18.95
CA THR A 19 -12.45 -12.28 18.41
C THR A 19 -12.78 -11.66 17.06
N MET A 20 -13.16 -10.37 17.07
CA MET A 20 -13.12 -9.59 15.85
C MET A 20 -11.66 -9.57 15.39
N PRO A 21 -11.37 -9.94 14.12
CA PRO A 21 -10.05 -9.68 13.59
C PRO A 21 -9.89 -8.14 13.60
N LEU A 22 -9.09 -7.62 14.52
CA LEU A 22 -8.52 -6.29 14.39
C LEU A 22 -7.67 -6.37 13.13
N SER A 23 -8.21 -5.88 12.02
CA SER A 23 -7.39 -5.52 10.88
C SER A 23 -6.47 -4.40 11.36
N ILE A 24 -5.31 -4.78 11.86
CA ILE A 24 -4.23 -3.85 12.08
C ILE A 24 -3.79 -3.47 10.67
N HIS A 25 -4.39 -2.40 10.13
CA HIS A 25 -3.76 -1.69 9.05
C HIS A 25 -2.47 -1.17 9.65
N ALA A 26 -1.35 -1.75 9.27
CA ALA A 26 -0.09 -1.14 9.54
C ALA A 26 -0.19 0.26 8.92
N ALA A 27 -0.01 1.31 9.74
CA ALA A 27 0.03 2.66 9.24
C ALA A 27 1.06 2.70 8.11
N GLU A 28 0.65 3.20 6.95
CA GLU A 28 1.58 3.32 5.82
C GLU A 28 2.77 4.17 6.26
N PRO A 29 4.00 3.86 5.81
CA PRO A 29 5.19 4.57 6.27
C PRO A 29 5.15 6.09 6.08
N THR A 30 4.22 6.57 5.25
CA THR A 30 4.01 8.00 4.96
C THR A 30 2.79 8.61 5.65
N ASP A 31 2.02 7.80 6.41
CA ASP A 31 0.87 8.32 7.15
C ASP A 31 1.34 9.23 8.29
N GLY A 32 0.73 10.40 8.38
CA GLY A 32 1.07 11.39 9.41
C GLY A 32 2.35 12.18 9.16
N LEU A 33 3.04 12.01 8.04
CA LEU A 33 4.17 12.87 7.70
C LEU A 33 3.71 14.30 7.40
N VAL A 34 4.39 15.26 7.99
CA VAL A 34 4.17 16.69 7.71
C VAL A 34 4.54 16.99 6.27
N VAL A 35 3.64 17.65 5.55
CA VAL A 35 3.84 17.95 4.13
C VAL A 35 4.85 19.08 3.95
N ASP A 36 5.88 18.82 3.18
CA ASP A 36 6.72 19.88 2.61
C ASP A 36 5.95 20.52 1.44
N GLY A 37 5.63 21.80 1.56
CA GLY A 37 4.91 22.54 0.54
C GLY A 37 5.63 22.60 -0.82
N SER A 38 6.94 22.35 -0.89
CA SER A 38 7.71 22.29 -2.13
C SER A 38 7.31 21.10 -3.03
N LEU A 39 6.68 20.07 -2.45
CA LEU A 39 6.19 18.89 -3.17
C LEU A 39 4.75 19.04 -3.69
N LEU A 40 4.13 20.20 -3.49
CA LEU A 40 2.78 20.48 -3.98
C LEU A 40 2.85 21.10 -5.37
N THR A 41 2.04 20.61 -6.30
CA THR A 41 1.92 21.14 -7.66
C THR A 41 0.47 21.34 -8.09
N HIS A 42 0.23 22.30 -8.97
CA HIS A 42 -1.04 22.50 -9.67
C HIS A 42 -1.06 21.87 -11.07
N ASP A 43 0.01 21.23 -11.49
CA ASP A 43 0.06 20.53 -12.77
C ASP A 43 -0.97 19.40 -12.81
N ASP A 44 -1.48 19.10 -14.01
CA ASP A 44 -2.52 18.07 -14.20
C ASP A 44 -1.98 16.63 -14.12
N SER A 45 -0.67 16.46 -14.05
CA SER A 45 -0.01 15.18 -13.82
C SER A 45 1.16 15.32 -12.85
N ALA A 46 1.36 14.30 -12.05
CA ALA A 46 2.49 14.20 -11.15
C ALA A 46 3.07 12.79 -11.29
N GLU A 47 4.17 12.71 -11.98
CA GLU A 47 4.97 11.49 -12.10
C GLU A 47 6.26 11.69 -11.33
N VAL A 48 6.67 10.69 -10.59
CA VAL A 48 7.99 10.69 -9.98
C VAL A 48 8.76 9.48 -10.38
N THR A 49 9.94 9.79 -10.79
CA THR A 49 11.05 8.89 -10.84
C THR A 49 11.63 8.80 -9.43
N GLU A 50 11.38 7.67 -8.77
CA GLU A 50 12.21 7.08 -7.73
C GLU A 50 12.63 7.94 -6.52
N LEU A 51 11.93 7.80 -5.41
CA LEU A 51 12.55 7.85 -4.09
C LEU A 51 12.64 6.41 -3.59
N PHE A 52 13.82 5.80 -3.69
CA PHE A 52 14.06 4.45 -3.22
C PHE A 52 14.34 4.42 -1.73
N GLU A 53 13.53 3.67 -0.97
CA GLU A 53 13.98 3.04 0.27
C GLU A 53 13.99 1.53 0.04
N TRP A 54 15.17 0.92 0.09
CA TRP A 54 15.33 -0.52 0.05
C TRP A 54 15.15 -1.09 1.45
N ARG A 55 14.21 -1.99 1.60
CA ARG A 55 14.07 -2.76 2.83
C ARG A 55 14.06 -4.25 2.50
N PHE A 56 14.98 -5.01 3.09
CA PHE A 56 14.92 -6.47 3.08
C PHE A 56 14.15 -6.95 4.30
N GLU A 57 13.11 -7.76 4.09
CA GLU A 57 12.60 -8.60 5.16
C GLU A 57 13.56 -9.77 5.36
N ASN A 58 14.20 -9.81 6.52
CA ASN A 58 15.11 -10.85 7.03
C ASN A 58 16.59 -10.79 6.61
N SER A 59 17.27 -9.66 6.72
CA SER A 59 18.72 -9.73 6.89
C SER A 59 19.28 -8.56 7.68
N GLU A 60 20.19 -8.88 8.57
CA GLU A 60 21.00 -7.95 9.32
C GLU A 60 21.79 -7.05 8.36
N SER A 61 21.59 -5.75 8.53
CA SER A 61 22.47 -4.64 8.25
C SER A 61 23.62 -4.88 7.24
N GLU A 62 23.32 -4.87 5.94
CA GLU A 62 24.27 -4.43 4.90
C GLU A 62 23.52 -3.56 3.91
N VAL A 63 24.14 -2.42 3.55
CA VAL A 63 23.66 -1.55 2.46
C VAL A 63 23.69 -2.38 1.19
N ALA A 64 22.52 -2.92 0.82
CA ALA A 64 22.43 -3.78 -0.32
C ALA A 64 22.52 -2.96 -1.61
N PRO A 65 23.28 -3.42 -2.61
CA PRO A 65 23.24 -2.86 -3.95
C PRO A 65 21.83 -2.99 -4.54
N LEU A 66 21.52 -2.16 -5.54
CA LEU A 66 20.37 -2.31 -6.43
C LEU A 66 19.97 -3.79 -6.54
N GLY A 67 18.71 -4.11 -6.34
CA GLY A 67 18.22 -5.49 -6.24
C GLY A 67 18.68 -6.36 -7.41
N THR A 68 18.78 -7.65 -7.16
CA THR A 68 19.18 -8.62 -8.16
C THR A 68 18.08 -8.83 -9.19
N TYR A 69 16.83 -8.75 -8.77
CA TYR A 69 15.65 -9.07 -9.58
C TYR A 69 14.79 -7.85 -9.83
N TYR A 70 14.51 -7.06 -8.80
CA TYR A 70 13.75 -5.84 -8.88
C TYR A 70 14.57 -4.72 -9.52
N ALA A 71 14.07 -4.17 -10.63
CA ALA A 71 14.78 -3.12 -11.38
C ALA A 71 14.33 -1.74 -10.92
N LYS A 72 13.01 -1.47 -10.90
CA LYS A 72 12.45 -0.18 -10.53
C LYS A 72 10.96 -0.27 -10.24
N GLY A 73 10.47 0.65 -9.40
CA GLY A 73 9.07 0.94 -9.20
C GLY A 73 8.71 2.32 -9.73
N HIS A 74 7.50 2.50 -10.14
CA HIS A 74 6.98 3.77 -10.65
C HIS A 74 5.61 4.05 -10.04
N ALA A 75 5.37 5.29 -9.61
CA ALA A 75 4.10 5.79 -9.12
C ALA A 75 3.67 7.02 -9.93
N GLY A 76 2.42 7.05 -10.36
CA GLY A 76 1.88 8.17 -11.13
C GLY A 76 0.45 8.51 -10.77
N ILE A 77 0.14 9.80 -10.80
CA ILE A 77 -1.21 10.33 -10.65
C ILE A 77 -1.45 11.40 -11.71
N SER A 78 -2.63 11.40 -12.33
CA SER A 78 -3.04 12.46 -13.25
C SER A 78 -4.50 12.83 -13.04
N LYS A 79 -4.82 14.10 -13.26
CA LYS A 79 -6.18 14.61 -13.17
C LYS A 79 -6.97 14.21 -14.41
N VAL A 80 -8.12 13.57 -14.19
CA VAL A 80 -9.07 13.24 -15.25
C VAL A 80 -10.19 14.27 -15.30
N SER A 81 -10.63 14.75 -14.13
CA SER A 81 -11.63 15.81 -14.01
C SER A 81 -11.51 16.48 -12.64
N SER A 82 -12.33 17.51 -12.39
CA SER A 82 -12.42 18.14 -11.05
C SER A 82 -12.90 17.20 -9.93
N LYS A 83 -13.26 15.96 -10.25
CA LYS A 83 -13.76 14.95 -9.29
C LYS A 83 -13.22 13.55 -9.55
N SER A 84 -12.19 13.41 -10.36
CA SER A 84 -11.56 12.11 -10.61
C SER A 84 -10.10 12.23 -10.97
N VAL A 85 -9.33 11.25 -10.53
CA VAL A 85 -7.90 11.09 -10.84
C VAL A 85 -7.64 9.70 -11.40
N TYR A 86 -6.68 9.58 -12.30
CA TYR A 86 -6.11 8.31 -12.74
C TYR A 86 -4.86 8.06 -11.91
N ILE A 87 -4.76 6.86 -11.35
CA ILE A 87 -3.63 6.41 -10.53
C ILE A 87 -2.98 5.20 -11.18
N THR A 88 -1.67 5.08 -11.05
CA THR A 88 -0.93 3.94 -11.60
C THR A 88 0.31 3.63 -10.78
N ALA A 89 0.66 2.34 -10.72
CA ALA A 89 1.97 1.88 -10.30
C ALA A 89 2.46 0.79 -11.24
N THR A 90 3.78 0.73 -11.44
CA THR A 90 4.43 -0.31 -12.24
C THR A 90 5.63 -0.84 -11.48
N THR A 91 5.76 -2.14 -11.40
CA THR A 91 6.94 -2.85 -10.90
C THR A 91 7.63 -3.49 -12.10
N ASP A 92 8.86 -3.12 -12.36
CA ASP A 92 9.70 -3.71 -13.40
C ASP A 92 10.85 -4.50 -12.78
N CYS A 93 11.16 -5.66 -13.36
CA CYS A 93 12.24 -6.53 -12.96
C CYS A 93 13.26 -6.66 -14.11
N TYR A 94 14.51 -6.96 -13.77
CA TYR A 94 15.57 -7.23 -14.77
C TYR A 94 15.31 -8.51 -15.56
N GLU A 95 14.57 -9.44 -14.95
CA GLU A 95 14.21 -10.72 -15.56
C GLU A 95 12.83 -11.18 -15.06
N LYS A 96 12.33 -12.29 -15.58
CA LYS A 96 11.09 -12.89 -15.07
C LYS A 96 11.29 -13.41 -13.66
N CYS A 97 10.41 -13.03 -12.77
CA CYS A 97 10.33 -13.45 -11.37
C CYS A 97 9.16 -14.42 -11.17
N ASP A 98 9.27 -15.24 -10.14
CA ASP A 98 8.22 -16.20 -9.77
C ASP A 98 6.93 -15.47 -9.44
N GLU A 99 7.05 -14.34 -8.73
CA GLU A 99 5.95 -13.43 -8.41
C GLU A 99 6.43 -11.97 -8.47
N VAL A 100 5.60 -11.10 -9.01
CA VAL A 100 5.81 -9.65 -9.05
C VAL A 100 4.51 -8.96 -8.65
N GLU A 101 4.59 -8.01 -7.73
CA GLU A 101 3.44 -7.24 -7.28
C GLU A 101 3.67 -5.73 -7.45
N ALA A 102 2.60 -5.03 -7.78
CA ALA A 102 2.50 -3.58 -7.73
C ALA A 102 1.25 -3.19 -6.96
N GLU A 103 1.40 -2.33 -5.96
CA GLU A 103 0.30 -1.70 -5.23
C GLU A 103 0.41 -0.19 -5.37
N VAL A 104 -0.74 0.50 -5.52
CA VAL A 104 -0.85 1.95 -5.55
C VAL A 104 -1.86 2.43 -4.52
N ASN A 105 -1.42 3.31 -3.63
CA ASN A 105 -2.20 3.91 -2.57
C ASN A 105 -2.44 5.39 -2.88
N LEU A 106 -3.72 5.79 -2.99
CA LEU A 106 -4.11 7.19 -3.16
C LEU A 106 -4.26 7.85 -1.80
N GLN A 107 -3.59 8.98 -1.61
CA GLN A 107 -3.64 9.80 -0.40
C GLN A 107 -4.18 11.19 -0.73
N ARG A 108 -4.86 11.81 0.23
CA ARG A 108 -5.38 13.18 0.19
C ARG A 108 -4.77 14.02 1.30
N LEU A 109 -4.39 15.25 0.98
CA LEU A 109 -3.91 16.19 1.99
C LEU A 109 -5.08 16.72 2.83
N GLU A 110 -5.03 16.48 4.14
CA GLU A 110 -5.96 16.99 5.14
C GLU A 110 -5.18 17.79 6.21
N GLY A 111 -5.35 19.12 6.16
CA GLY A 111 -4.47 19.98 6.94
C GLY A 111 -3.02 19.84 6.48
N ASN A 112 -2.15 19.34 7.36
CA ASN A 112 -0.74 19.11 7.08
C ASN A 112 -0.36 17.62 7.05
N THR A 113 -1.32 16.74 6.87
CA THR A 113 -1.07 15.29 6.87
C THR A 113 -1.72 14.61 5.66
N TRP A 114 -1.10 13.53 5.20
CA TRP A 114 -1.64 12.70 4.15
C TRP A 114 -2.57 11.64 4.72
N ALA A 115 -3.85 11.71 4.34
CA ALA A 115 -4.88 10.75 4.71
C ALA A 115 -5.07 9.71 3.59
N TYR A 116 -5.14 8.45 3.95
CA TYR A 116 -5.46 7.35 3.03
C TYR A 116 -6.86 7.53 2.41
N VAL A 117 -6.98 7.26 1.13
CA VAL A 117 -8.25 7.31 0.38
C VAL A 117 -8.64 5.92 -0.11
N THR A 118 -7.78 5.24 -0.84
CA THR A 118 -8.02 3.90 -1.40
C THR A 118 -6.72 3.31 -1.95
N SER A 119 -6.71 1.98 -2.14
CA SER A 119 -5.61 1.29 -2.80
C SER A 119 -6.09 0.38 -3.94
N ARG A 120 -5.14 0.01 -4.82
CA ARG A 120 -5.28 -1.04 -5.83
C ARG A 120 -3.99 -1.82 -5.88
N SER A 121 -4.10 -3.14 -6.03
CA SER A 121 -2.94 -4.00 -6.21
C SER A 121 -3.15 -4.95 -7.38
N LYS A 122 -2.04 -5.44 -7.90
CA LYS A 122 -1.99 -6.49 -8.91
C LYS A 122 -0.74 -7.32 -8.75
N THR A 123 -0.91 -8.63 -8.81
CA THR A 123 0.17 -9.62 -8.79
C THR A 123 0.23 -10.35 -10.12
N GLY A 124 1.43 -10.70 -10.56
CA GLY A 124 1.69 -11.51 -11.74
C GLY A 124 2.70 -12.60 -11.42
N SER A 125 2.49 -13.81 -11.96
CA SER A 125 3.41 -14.95 -11.79
C SER A 125 4.20 -15.20 -13.06
N ASN A 126 5.49 -15.48 -12.92
CA ASN A 126 6.44 -15.73 -14.01
C ASN A 126 6.48 -14.59 -15.04
N VAL A 127 6.51 -13.36 -14.56
CA VAL A 127 6.53 -12.13 -15.37
C VAL A 127 7.71 -11.23 -15.00
N GLY A 128 8.10 -10.36 -15.93
CA GLY A 128 9.14 -9.34 -15.70
C GLY A 128 8.60 -7.97 -15.36
N SER A 129 7.28 -7.77 -15.42
CA SER A 129 6.65 -6.50 -15.09
C SER A 129 5.19 -6.68 -14.75
N VAL A 130 4.71 -5.86 -13.81
CA VAL A 130 3.30 -5.75 -13.44
C VAL A 130 2.93 -4.28 -13.36
N LYS A 131 1.78 -3.95 -13.97
CA LYS A 131 1.18 -2.62 -13.89
C LYS A 131 -0.23 -2.72 -13.31
N VAL A 132 -0.51 -1.88 -12.31
CA VAL A 132 -1.84 -1.62 -11.77
C VAL A 132 -2.24 -0.19 -12.08
N SER A 133 -3.50 0.04 -12.41
CA SER A 133 -4.04 1.38 -12.65
C SER A 133 -5.55 1.41 -12.46
N ASP A 134 -6.07 2.56 -12.05
CA ASP A 134 -7.51 2.79 -11.90
C ASP A 134 -7.84 4.27 -12.04
N THR A 135 -9.12 4.57 -12.34
CA THR A 135 -9.68 5.92 -12.26
C THR A 135 -10.58 6.03 -11.04
N VAL A 136 -10.15 6.83 -10.09
CA VAL A 136 -10.78 6.97 -8.77
C VAL A 136 -11.57 8.27 -8.71
N ARG A 137 -12.81 8.21 -8.19
CA ARG A 137 -13.56 9.41 -7.83
C ARG A 137 -13.03 9.99 -6.55
N VAL A 138 -12.83 11.32 -6.55
CA VAL A 138 -12.25 12.07 -5.43
C VAL A 138 -13.05 13.33 -5.13
N LYS A 139 -12.80 13.94 -3.97
CA LYS A 139 -13.35 15.25 -3.61
C LYS A 139 -12.55 16.34 -4.30
N SER A 140 -13.23 17.34 -4.85
CA SER A 140 -12.63 18.56 -5.37
C SER A 140 -12.10 19.46 -4.23
N GLY A 141 -11.11 20.29 -4.52
CA GLY A 141 -10.56 21.27 -3.57
C GLY A 141 -9.42 20.73 -2.69
N TYR A 142 -8.81 19.61 -3.05
CA TYR A 142 -7.74 18.99 -2.29
C TYR A 142 -6.51 18.65 -3.15
N TYR A 143 -5.36 18.55 -2.50
CA TYR A 143 -4.19 17.91 -3.09
C TYR A 143 -4.26 16.40 -2.90
N TYR A 144 -3.80 15.67 -3.90
CA TYR A 144 -3.72 14.21 -3.92
C TYR A 144 -2.32 13.77 -4.35
N ARG A 145 -1.86 12.66 -3.82
CA ARG A 145 -0.67 11.95 -4.28
C ARG A 145 -0.90 10.45 -4.26
N VAL A 146 -0.03 9.70 -4.90
CA VAL A 146 0.03 8.25 -4.73
C VAL A 146 1.36 7.84 -4.11
N VAL A 147 1.29 6.80 -3.29
CA VAL A 147 2.43 6.03 -2.81
C VAL A 147 2.26 4.63 -3.33
N SER A 148 3.29 4.06 -3.93
CA SER A 148 3.27 2.69 -4.43
C SER A 148 4.24 1.82 -3.66
N PHE A 149 3.86 0.54 -3.55
CA PHE A 149 4.70 -0.52 -3.02
C PHE A 149 4.92 -1.56 -4.11
N HIS A 150 6.12 -2.11 -4.15
CA HIS A 150 6.59 -2.99 -5.18
C HIS A 150 7.27 -4.19 -4.56
N SER A 151 7.01 -5.39 -5.07
CA SER A 151 7.76 -6.57 -4.67
C SER A 151 8.07 -7.46 -5.88
N ALA A 152 9.21 -8.14 -5.80
CA ALA A 152 9.63 -9.15 -6.75
C ALA A 152 10.21 -10.35 -6.01
N THR A 153 9.65 -11.53 -6.21
CA THR A 153 10.10 -12.77 -5.59
C THR A 153 10.66 -13.71 -6.63
N LYS A 154 11.86 -14.20 -6.40
CA LYS A 154 12.51 -15.21 -7.23
C LYS A 154 13.33 -16.17 -6.39
N ASN A 155 13.19 -17.48 -6.65
CA ASN A 155 13.90 -18.54 -5.92
C ASN A 155 13.74 -18.42 -4.40
N GLY A 156 12.54 -18.04 -3.92
CA GLY A 156 12.24 -17.86 -2.49
C GLY A 156 12.85 -16.60 -1.84
N LYS A 157 13.46 -15.70 -2.61
CA LYS A 157 13.92 -14.39 -2.13
C LYS A 157 13.01 -13.30 -2.65
N THR A 158 12.59 -12.40 -1.75
CA THR A 158 11.74 -11.25 -2.06
C THR A 158 12.52 -9.95 -1.94
N GLU A 159 12.47 -9.13 -2.96
CA GLU A 159 12.97 -7.77 -2.98
C GLU A 159 11.76 -6.81 -3.01
N VAL A 160 11.83 -5.71 -2.25
CA VAL A 160 10.74 -4.75 -2.10
C VAL A 160 11.24 -3.34 -2.33
N GLY A 161 10.34 -2.47 -2.76
CA GLY A 161 10.61 -1.05 -2.96
C GLY A 161 9.35 -0.22 -2.84
N SER A 162 9.51 1.10 -2.74
CA SER A 162 8.40 2.04 -2.74
C SER A 162 8.72 3.26 -3.59
N ALA A 163 7.69 3.88 -4.16
CA ALA A 163 7.79 5.15 -4.87
C ALA A 163 6.63 6.06 -4.49
N SER A 164 6.84 7.37 -4.57
CA SER A 164 5.80 8.35 -4.27
C SER A 164 5.72 9.37 -5.39
N SER A 165 4.53 9.65 -5.92
CA SER A 165 4.36 10.74 -6.87
C SER A 165 4.52 12.10 -6.20
N LEU A 166 4.77 13.16 -6.98
CA LEU A 166 4.44 14.51 -6.55
C LEU A 166 2.92 14.59 -6.31
N SER A 167 2.49 15.60 -5.57
CA SER A 167 1.07 15.83 -5.40
C SER A 167 0.53 16.78 -6.45
N LEU A 168 -0.75 16.59 -6.82
CA LEU A 168 -1.46 17.50 -7.70
C LEU A 168 -2.75 18.00 -7.05
N TYR A 169 -3.20 19.18 -7.45
CA TYR A 169 -4.44 19.78 -7.00
C TYR A 169 -5.61 19.36 -7.87
N VAL A 170 -6.69 18.91 -7.25
CA VAL A 170 -7.95 18.53 -7.92
C VAL A 170 -9.04 19.52 -7.52
N GLY A 171 -9.23 20.54 -8.36
CA GLY A 171 -10.21 21.61 -8.14
C GLY A 171 -10.84 22.07 -9.45
#